data_a44249c36a670a619f047535c2769029
#
_entry.id   a44249c36a670a619f047535c2769029
#
_cell.length_a   1.000
_cell.length_b   1.000
_cell.length_c   1.000
_cell.angle_alpha   90.00
_cell.angle_beta   90.00
_cell.angle_gamma   90.00
#
_symmetry.space_group_name_H-M   'P 1'
#
loop_
_entity.id
_entity.type
_entity.pdbx_description
1 polymer ?
#
loop_
_entity_poly.entity_id
_entity_poly.type
_entity_poly.pdbx_seq_one_letter_code
_entity_poly.pdbx_strand_id
1 'polypeptide(L)'
;MLSLFLFYFGEFDHAIDEKSNQKGLFQIYSHYPIFIGLMLMTVSMGFLLNPEANLLVAISFFYIGIGLFQAAILANGPYNKNYLRYPRSYYCIQATLYLVALILALVFASNPTIVLSVATIFTLAIASHFISFWVARTKQYSVPYWGFF
;
A
#
# COMPACT_ATOMS: atom_id res chain seq x y z
N MET A 1 -2.71 9.07 -4.22
CA MET A 1 -2.53 9.39 -2.78
C MET A 1 -3.74 8.99 -1.92
N LEU A 2 -4.98 9.36 -2.25
CA LEU A 2 -6.18 8.98 -1.47
C LEU A 2 -6.30 7.47 -1.24
N SER A 3 -6.04 6.65 -2.25
CA SER A 3 -6.08 5.18 -2.16
C SER A 3 -5.07 4.59 -1.18
N LEU A 4 -3.86 5.15 -1.11
CA LEU A 4 -2.85 4.75 -0.12
C LEU A 4 -3.26 5.17 1.29
N PHE A 5 -3.87 6.34 1.42
CA PHE A 5 -4.43 6.81 2.68
C PHE A 5 -5.53 5.88 3.19
N LEU A 6 -6.48 5.49 2.32
CA LEU A 6 -7.54 4.53 2.68
C LEU A 6 -6.96 3.18 3.11
N PHE A 7 -5.91 2.70 2.43
CA PHE A 7 -5.24 1.46 2.81
C PHE A 7 -4.57 1.59 4.19
N TYR A 8 -3.85 2.70 4.42
CA TYR A 8 -3.18 2.97 5.70
C TYR A 8 -4.18 3.03 6.86
N PHE A 9 -5.21 3.88 6.76
CA PHE A 9 -6.19 4.02 7.84
C PHE A 9 -7.02 2.77 8.04
N GLY A 10 -7.40 2.08 6.96
CA GLY A 10 -8.09 0.81 7.07
C GLY A 10 -7.30 -0.23 7.86
N GLU A 11 -5.98 -0.27 7.69
CA GLU A 11 -5.12 -1.18 8.43
C GLU A 11 -4.95 -0.76 9.89
N PHE A 12 -4.53 0.48 10.15
CA PHE A 12 -4.16 0.91 11.49
C PHE A 12 -5.34 1.17 12.42
N ASP A 13 -6.46 1.70 11.91
CA ASP A 13 -7.61 2.01 12.75
C ASP A 13 -8.55 0.82 12.92
N HIS A 14 -8.64 -0.06 11.91
CA HIS A 14 -9.70 -1.07 11.91
C HIS A 14 -9.20 -2.52 11.93
N ALA A 15 -8.07 -2.81 11.29
CA ALA A 15 -7.60 -4.18 11.15
C ALA A 15 -6.80 -4.64 12.37
N ILE A 16 -5.99 -3.79 12.98
CA ILE A 16 -5.11 -4.14 14.10
C ILE A 16 -5.92 -4.44 15.36
N ASP A 17 -5.51 -5.51 16.08
CA ASP A 17 -6.11 -5.89 17.35
C ASP A 17 -5.44 -5.16 18.52
N GLU A 18 -6.08 -4.22 19.16
CA GLU A 18 -5.57 -3.40 20.25
C GLU A 18 -5.25 -4.17 21.53
N LYS A 19 -5.81 -5.38 21.70
CA LYS A 19 -5.72 -6.15 22.95
C LYS A 19 -4.40 -6.91 23.15
N SER A 20 -3.48 -6.89 22.19
CA SER A 20 -2.24 -7.64 22.29
C SER A 20 -1.09 -6.79 22.79
N ASN A 21 -0.62 -7.10 24.00
CA ASN A 21 0.45 -6.41 24.74
C ASN A 21 1.84 -6.36 24.05
N GLN A 22 2.04 -7.06 22.92
CA GLN A 22 3.37 -7.16 22.28
C GLN A 22 3.58 -6.19 21.09
N LYS A 23 2.65 -5.30 20.80
CA LYS A 23 2.55 -4.62 19.50
C LYS A 23 3.11 -3.21 19.41
N GLY A 24 3.23 -2.51 20.53
CA GLY A 24 3.52 -1.07 20.48
C GLY A 24 4.81 -0.72 19.74
N LEU A 25 5.88 -1.45 19.97
CA LEU A 25 7.17 -1.15 19.34
C LEU A 25 7.17 -1.43 17.84
N PHE A 26 6.68 -2.60 17.40
CA PHE A 26 6.65 -2.95 15.98
C PHE A 26 5.78 -1.98 15.18
N GLN A 27 4.62 -1.64 15.71
CA GLN A 27 3.70 -0.69 15.09
C GLN A 27 4.33 0.71 14.95
N ILE A 28 5.04 1.18 15.99
CA ILE A 28 5.78 2.45 15.94
C ILE A 28 6.86 2.38 14.86
N TYR A 29 7.68 1.33 14.84
CA TYR A 29 8.76 1.19 13.87
C TYR A 29 8.27 1.01 12.44
N SER A 30 7.10 0.41 12.20
CA SER A 30 6.52 0.27 10.86
C SER A 30 6.15 1.61 10.22
N HIS A 31 5.94 2.67 11.00
CA HIS A 31 5.68 4.00 10.47
C HIS A 31 6.91 4.64 9.80
N TYR A 32 8.14 4.31 10.20
CA TYR A 32 9.33 4.86 9.56
C TYR A 32 9.40 4.53 8.06
N PRO A 33 9.33 3.26 7.62
CA PRO A 33 9.32 2.96 6.19
C PRO A 33 8.08 3.50 5.47
N ILE A 34 6.92 3.64 6.15
CA ILE A 34 5.75 4.31 5.59
C ILE A 34 6.05 5.77 5.26
N PHE A 35 6.61 6.53 6.21
CA PHE A 35 6.96 7.94 5.99
C PHE A 35 8.07 8.09 4.94
N ILE A 36 9.11 7.26 4.99
CA ILE A 36 10.18 7.26 3.97
C ILE A 36 9.58 6.98 2.60
N GLY A 37 8.69 6.00 2.49
CA GLY A 37 7.99 5.68 1.25
C GLY A 37 7.18 6.85 0.70
N LEU A 38 6.40 7.53 1.55
CA LEU A 38 5.63 8.72 1.17
C LEU A 38 6.54 9.87 0.71
N MET A 39 7.66 10.10 1.41
CA MET A 39 8.63 11.12 1.02
C MET A 39 9.26 10.81 -0.34
N LEU A 40 9.70 9.56 -0.57
CA LEU A 40 10.24 9.13 -1.85
C LEU A 40 9.24 9.30 -2.98
N MET A 41 7.98 8.90 -2.80
CA MET A 41 6.93 9.11 -3.79
C MET A 41 6.72 10.60 -4.10
N THR A 42 6.65 11.44 -3.07
CA THR A 42 6.41 12.88 -3.23
C THR A 42 7.54 13.56 -4.00
N VAL A 43 8.79 13.30 -3.61
CA VAL A 43 9.98 13.86 -4.28
C VAL A 43 10.06 13.36 -5.72
N SER A 44 9.83 12.06 -5.94
CA SER A 44 9.89 11.45 -7.28
C SER A 44 8.82 11.98 -8.21
N MET A 45 7.63 12.34 -7.72
CA MET A 45 6.61 13.00 -8.55
C MET A 45 7.10 14.33 -9.12
N GLY A 46 7.84 15.11 -8.33
CA GLY A 46 8.46 16.35 -8.82
C GLY A 46 9.45 16.08 -9.94
N PHE A 47 10.28 15.04 -9.81
CA PHE A 47 11.23 14.65 -10.87
C PHE A 47 10.54 14.06 -12.11
N LEU A 48 9.45 13.30 -11.97
CA LEU A 48 8.69 12.77 -13.10
C LEU A 48 8.05 13.87 -13.96
N LEU A 49 7.78 15.02 -13.38
CA LEU A 49 7.23 16.19 -14.07
C LEU A 49 8.31 17.14 -14.63
N ASN A 50 9.59 16.93 -14.29
CA ASN A 50 10.70 17.74 -14.76
C ASN A 50 11.30 17.12 -16.03
N PRO A 51 11.26 17.78 -17.21
CA PRO A 51 11.79 17.25 -18.47
C PRO A 51 13.31 17.04 -18.46
N GLU A 52 14.05 17.71 -17.55
CA GLU A 52 15.50 17.57 -17.43
C GLU A 52 15.92 16.41 -16.51
N ALA A 53 14.99 15.82 -15.78
CA ALA A 53 15.28 14.75 -14.84
C ALA A 53 15.50 13.40 -15.53
N ASN A 54 16.36 12.57 -14.93
CA ASN A 54 16.51 11.19 -15.37
C ASN A 54 15.26 10.38 -14.96
N LEU A 55 14.40 10.08 -15.94
CA LEU A 55 13.13 9.41 -15.73
C LEU A 55 13.28 8.02 -15.09
N LEU A 56 14.32 7.25 -15.43
CA LEU A 56 14.55 5.93 -14.83
C LEU A 56 14.83 6.05 -13.34
N VAL A 57 15.61 7.04 -12.93
CA VAL A 57 15.90 7.30 -11.52
C VAL A 57 14.62 7.72 -10.79
N ALA A 58 13.85 8.64 -11.38
CA ALA A 58 12.59 9.11 -10.83
C ALA A 58 11.58 7.95 -10.65
N ILE A 59 11.41 7.10 -11.66
CA ILE A 59 10.54 5.92 -11.62
C ILE A 59 11.02 4.95 -10.53
N SER A 60 12.32 4.69 -10.46
CA SER A 60 12.88 3.78 -9.46
C SER A 60 12.59 4.24 -8.04
N PHE A 61 12.86 5.49 -7.72
CA PHE A 61 12.56 6.05 -6.39
C PHE A 61 11.06 6.06 -6.09
N PHE A 62 10.22 6.35 -7.08
CA PHE A 62 8.78 6.35 -6.93
C PHE A 62 8.25 4.95 -6.55
N TYR A 63 8.67 3.91 -7.28
CA TYR A 63 8.25 2.54 -7.01
C TYR A 63 8.92 1.94 -5.75
N ILE A 64 10.16 2.31 -5.43
CA ILE A 64 10.75 1.98 -4.12
C ILE A 64 9.89 2.57 -3.00
N GLY A 65 9.45 3.83 -3.15
CA GLY A 65 8.56 4.48 -2.19
C GLY A 65 7.24 3.73 -1.99
N ILE A 66 6.57 3.35 -3.09
CA ILE A 66 5.34 2.53 -3.04
C ILE A 66 5.62 1.18 -2.38
N GLY A 67 6.71 0.52 -2.74
CA GLY A 67 7.09 -0.78 -2.19
C GLY A 67 7.35 -0.74 -0.69
N LEU A 68 8.08 0.26 -0.21
CA LEU A 68 8.32 0.47 1.22
C LEU A 68 7.02 0.70 1.98
N PHE A 69 6.16 1.58 1.46
CA PHE A 69 4.85 1.86 2.03
C PHE A 69 4.00 0.58 2.14
N GLN A 70 3.86 -0.14 1.04
CA GLN A 70 3.06 -1.36 0.97
C GLN A 70 3.62 -2.47 1.87
N ALA A 71 4.94 -2.71 1.81
CA ALA A 71 5.60 -3.73 2.63
C ALA A 71 5.44 -3.45 4.12
N ALA A 72 5.57 -2.18 4.54
CA ALA A 72 5.42 -1.79 5.93
C ALA A 72 3.99 -2.01 6.44
N ILE A 73 2.97 -1.71 5.65
CA ILE A 73 1.57 -1.99 6.01
C ILE A 73 1.34 -3.50 6.08
N LEU A 74 1.75 -4.25 5.06
CA LEU A 74 1.56 -5.70 5.02
C LEU A 74 2.31 -6.44 6.15
N ALA A 75 3.42 -5.89 6.62
CA ALA A 75 4.16 -6.44 7.75
C ALA A 75 3.37 -6.38 9.08
N ASN A 76 2.36 -5.52 9.17
CA ASN A 76 1.46 -5.49 10.32
C ASN A 76 0.36 -6.58 10.27
N GLY A 77 0.15 -7.24 9.15
CA GLY A 77 -0.88 -8.27 8.96
C GLY A 77 -0.94 -9.38 10.03
N PRO A 78 0.20 -9.89 10.59
CA PRO A 78 0.17 -10.85 11.70
C PRO A 78 -0.47 -10.30 12.98
N TYR A 79 -0.51 -8.99 13.14
CA TYR A 79 -1.07 -8.30 14.30
C TYR A 79 -2.55 -7.94 14.12
N ASN A 80 -3.14 -8.23 12.98
CA ASN A 80 -4.54 -7.98 12.71
C ASN A 80 -5.44 -8.89 13.55
N LYS A 81 -6.67 -8.43 13.79
CA LYS A 81 -7.74 -9.23 14.37
C LYS A 81 -7.81 -10.59 13.67
N ASN A 82 -8.06 -11.65 14.39
CA ASN A 82 -7.99 -13.03 13.88
C ASN A 82 -8.75 -13.23 12.55
N TYR A 83 -9.91 -12.59 12.40
CA TYR A 83 -10.72 -12.68 11.18
C TYR A 83 -10.21 -11.79 10.03
N LEU A 84 -9.30 -10.84 10.29
CA LEU A 84 -8.68 -9.95 9.32
C LEU A 84 -7.21 -10.30 9.01
N ARG A 85 -6.69 -11.40 9.55
CA ARG A 85 -5.33 -11.85 9.21
C ARG A 85 -5.24 -12.20 7.74
N TYR A 86 -4.19 -11.71 7.10
CA TYR A 86 -3.95 -11.94 5.69
C TYR A 86 -3.53 -13.39 5.42
N PRO A 87 -4.23 -14.12 4.53
CA PRO A 87 -3.76 -15.41 4.05
C PRO A 87 -2.56 -15.23 3.11
N ARG A 88 -1.79 -16.30 2.88
CA ARG A 88 -0.64 -16.27 1.95
C ARG A 88 -1.02 -15.79 0.55
N SER A 89 -2.19 -16.18 0.07
CA SER A 89 -2.72 -15.73 -1.23
C SER A 89 -2.86 -14.22 -1.33
N TYR A 90 -3.22 -13.55 -0.24
CA TYR A 90 -3.33 -12.09 -0.19
C TYR A 90 -1.97 -11.42 -0.46
N TYR A 91 -0.90 -11.89 0.22
CA TYR A 91 0.46 -11.39 -0.01
C TYR A 91 0.94 -11.65 -1.44
N CYS A 92 0.64 -12.84 -2.00
CA CYS A 92 0.99 -13.16 -3.37
C CYS A 92 0.29 -12.23 -4.38
N ILE A 93 -1.00 -11.96 -4.19
CA ILE A 93 -1.75 -11.04 -5.07
C ILE A 93 -1.16 -9.62 -4.99
N GLN A 94 -0.89 -9.12 -3.79
CA GLN A 94 -0.31 -7.79 -3.59
C GLN A 94 1.09 -7.68 -4.24
N ALA A 95 1.94 -8.69 -4.07
CA ALA A 95 3.26 -8.73 -4.69
C ALA A 95 3.16 -8.81 -6.22
N THR A 96 2.24 -9.60 -6.76
CA THR A 96 2.02 -9.72 -8.22
C THR A 96 1.55 -8.38 -8.80
N LEU A 97 0.58 -7.73 -8.17
CA LEU A 97 0.11 -6.40 -8.59
C LEU A 97 1.26 -5.39 -8.61
N TYR A 98 2.11 -5.39 -7.57
CA TYR A 98 3.27 -4.51 -7.50
C TYR A 98 4.26 -4.77 -8.64
N LEU A 99 4.63 -6.03 -8.87
CA LEU A 99 5.57 -6.41 -9.92
C LEU A 99 5.04 -6.07 -11.32
N VAL A 100 3.77 -6.31 -11.59
CA VAL A 100 3.14 -5.95 -12.87
C VAL A 100 3.18 -4.44 -13.08
N ALA A 101 2.83 -3.65 -12.07
CA ALA A 101 2.87 -2.20 -12.16
C ALA A 101 4.29 -1.66 -12.38
N LEU A 102 5.28 -2.22 -11.67
CA LEU A 102 6.69 -1.87 -11.86
C LEU A 102 7.18 -2.17 -13.27
N ILE A 103 6.89 -3.38 -13.78
CA ILE A 103 7.27 -3.78 -15.15
C ILE A 103 6.64 -2.84 -16.18
N LEU A 104 5.34 -2.57 -16.06
CA LEU A 104 4.65 -1.64 -16.97
C LEU A 104 5.25 -0.23 -16.91
N ALA A 105 5.57 0.27 -15.72
CA ALA A 105 6.20 1.57 -15.57
C ALA A 105 7.60 1.63 -16.21
N LEU A 106 8.39 0.57 -16.11
CA LEU A 106 9.70 0.48 -16.74
C LEU A 106 9.60 0.35 -18.28
N VAL A 107 8.64 -0.42 -18.79
CA VAL A 107 8.39 -0.56 -20.24
C VAL A 107 7.98 0.77 -20.86
N PHE A 108 7.15 1.56 -20.17
CA PHE A 108 6.68 2.86 -20.62
C PHE A 108 7.45 4.03 -20.01
N ALA A 109 8.69 3.81 -19.58
CA ALA A 109 9.50 4.81 -18.87
C ALA A 109 9.72 6.12 -19.64
N SER A 110 9.61 6.11 -20.97
CA SER A 110 9.71 7.31 -21.82
C SER A 110 8.50 8.26 -21.70
N ASN A 111 7.40 7.81 -21.08
CA ASN A 111 6.17 8.61 -20.98
C ASN A 111 5.71 8.74 -19.51
N PRO A 112 6.06 9.86 -18.84
CA PRO A 112 5.72 10.07 -17.42
C PRO A 112 4.22 10.00 -17.14
N THR A 113 3.37 10.41 -18.09
CA THR A 113 1.92 10.36 -17.93
C THR A 113 1.42 8.92 -17.84
N ILE A 114 1.96 8.01 -18.65
CA ILE A 114 1.62 6.58 -18.59
C ILE A 114 2.10 5.99 -17.26
N VAL A 115 3.33 6.30 -16.84
CA VAL A 115 3.88 5.84 -15.56
C VAL A 115 3.00 6.25 -14.38
N LEU A 116 2.57 7.50 -14.31
CA LEU A 116 1.67 8.00 -13.27
C LEU A 116 0.28 7.37 -13.35
N SER A 117 -0.24 7.11 -14.55
CA SER A 117 -1.52 6.43 -14.74
C SER A 117 -1.46 4.98 -14.26
N VAL A 118 -0.40 4.24 -14.59
CA VAL A 118 -0.15 2.88 -14.09
C VAL A 118 -0.08 2.87 -12.56
N ALA A 119 0.65 3.80 -11.95
CA ALA A 119 0.74 3.91 -10.50
C ALA A 119 -0.61 4.23 -9.85
N THR A 120 -1.42 5.08 -10.48
CA THR A 120 -2.76 5.41 -9.99
C THR A 120 -3.69 4.19 -10.04
N ILE A 121 -3.73 3.48 -11.16
CA ILE A 121 -4.52 2.24 -11.31
C ILE A 121 -4.07 1.19 -10.30
N PHE A 122 -2.75 1.03 -10.12
CA PHE A 122 -2.18 0.09 -9.17
C PHE A 122 -2.58 0.43 -7.72
N THR A 123 -2.46 1.68 -7.29
CA THR A 123 -2.84 2.07 -5.93
C THR A 123 -4.34 1.94 -5.68
N LEU A 124 -5.18 2.17 -6.69
CA LEU A 124 -6.61 1.89 -6.63
C LEU A 124 -6.90 0.38 -6.54
N ALA A 125 -6.17 -0.45 -7.29
CA ALA A 125 -6.31 -1.90 -7.24
C ALA A 125 -5.95 -2.47 -5.85
N ILE A 126 -4.87 -1.96 -5.22
CA ILE A 126 -4.49 -2.31 -3.85
C ILE A 126 -5.62 -1.97 -2.87
N ALA A 127 -6.12 -0.73 -2.92
CA ALA A 127 -7.15 -0.27 -2.02
C ALA A 127 -8.46 -1.06 -2.21
N SER A 128 -8.88 -1.31 -3.46
CA SER A 128 -10.08 -2.09 -3.75
C SER A 128 -9.95 -3.55 -3.31
N HIS A 129 -8.76 -4.16 -3.48
CA HIS A 129 -8.50 -5.51 -3.00
C HIS A 129 -8.56 -5.58 -1.47
N PHE A 130 -8.01 -4.58 -0.77
CA PHE A 130 -8.10 -4.47 0.68
C PHE A 130 -9.56 -4.35 1.14
N ILE A 131 -10.33 -3.41 0.57
CA ILE A 131 -11.74 -3.20 0.92
C ILE A 131 -12.56 -4.48 0.66
N SER A 132 -12.37 -5.12 -0.49
CA SER A 132 -13.06 -6.36 -0.85
C SER A 132 -12.77 -7.49 0.13
N PHE A 133 -11.50 -7.65 0.50
CA PHE A 133 -11.08 -8.63 1.51
C PHE A 133 -11.74 -8.32 2.87
N TRP A 134 -11.70 -7.07 3.29
CA TRP A 134 -12.25 -6.62 4.56
C TRP A 134 -13.76 -6.83 4.63
N VAL A 135 -14.52 -6.43 3.59
CA VAL A 135 -15.98 -6.63 3.50
C VAL A 135 -16.36 -8.11 3.49
N ALA A 136 -15.62 -8.95 2.75
CA ALA A 136 -15.87 -10.38 2.72
C ALA A 136 -15.69 -11.03 4.10
N ARG A 137 -14.64 -10.63 4.83
CA ARG A 137 -14.34 -11.17 6.16
C ARG A 137 -15.31 -10.69 7.24
N THR A 138 -15.67 -9.41 7.25
CA THR A 138 -16.67 -8.89 8.20
C THR A 138 -18.03 -9.53 8.02
N LYS A 139 -18.48 -9.77 6.78
CA LYS A 139 -19.72 -10.52 6.49
C LYS A 139 -19.66 -11.94 7.03
N GLN A 140 -18.56 -12.65 6.79
CA GLN A 140 -18.38 -14.05 7.20
C GLN A 140 -18.47 -14.24 8.71
N TYR A 141 -17.99 -13.26 9.49
CA TYR A 141 -17.96 -13.33 10.95
C TYR A 141 -19.13 -12.60 11.63
N SER A 142 -20.15 -12.18 10.86
CA SER A 142 -21.34 -11.45 11.37
C SER A 142 -20.99 -10.24 12.25
N VAL A 143 -19.85 -9.61 11.97
CA VAL A 143 -19.43 -8.41 12.70
C VAL A 143 -20.27 -7.23 12.18
N PRO A 144 -20.95 -6.48 13.07
CA PRO A 144 -21.77 -5.36 12.62
C PRO A 144 -20.91 -4.30 11.89
N TYR A 145 -21.43 -3.82 10.75
CA TYR A 145 -20.74 -2.83 9.89
C TYR A 145 -20.49 -1.46 10.54
N TRP A 146 -21.07 -1.20 11.72
CA TRP A 146 -21.06 0.09 12.40
C TRP A 146 -19.71 0.52 12.97
N GLY A 147 -18.65 -0.23 12.80
CA GLY A 147 -17.30 0.12 13.22
C GLY A 147 -16.54 1.02 12.24
N PHE A 148 -17.20 1.62 11.24
CA PHE A 148 -16.57 2.48 10.21
C PHE A 148 -16.60 3.99 10.55
N PHE A 149 -17.38 4.40 11.56
CA PHE A 149 -17.53 5.81 11.93
C PHE A 149 -17.35 6.01 13.43
#